data_64c999ce580896cf4c30fdfe90349d06
#
_entry.id   64c999ce580896cf4c30fdfe90349d06
#
_cell.length_a   1.000
_cell.length_b   1.000
_cell.length_c   1.000
_cell.angle_alpha   90.00
_cell.angle_beta   90.00
_cell.angle_gamma   90.00
#
_symmetry.space_group_name_H-M   'P 1'
#
loop_
_entity.id
_entity.type
_entity.pdbx_description
1 polymer ?
#
loop_
_entity_poly.entity_id
_entity_poly.type
_entity_poly.pdbx_seq_one_letter_code
_entity_poly.pdbx_strand_id
1 'polypeptide(L)'
;MTRPPTAAQRRVIDAAEPVTGRLRGTEAQLAALVRHGLAFRHPRPPHDHFLTPAGHRIRETADPVPQTADRPPHGSPTGTATPPGAPAADGVFAARVGGEDRPQGPDGPDTAAGRARAREVHSAWQGLLELRRMTGPGGATELPCGWERAHLVRAAALALEAAGHRPAGPDTAGYRVRATPQPEAVAVYEPDGEALRACARTLEKAGWQAGEHTDPRTRERYLLASPRRA
;
A
#
# COMPACT_ATOMS: atom_id res chain seq x y z
N MET A 1 20.13 -4.99 -12.48
CA MET A 1 19.44 -6.16 -13.09
C MET A 1 19.63 -7.36 -12.19
N THR A 2 18.59 -7.81 -11.51
CA THR A 2 18.66 -8.93 -10.56
C THR A 2 18.66 -10.25 -11.37
N ARG A 3 19.71 -11.03 -11.23
CA ARG A 3 19.83 -12.34 -11.91
C ARG A 3 18.72 -13.28 -11.43
N PRO A 4 18.04 -14.03 -12.31
CA PRO A 4 17.01 -14.97 -11.91
C PRO A 4 17.58 -16.05 -10.97
N PRO A 5 16.82 -16.54 -10.00
CA PRO A 5 17.25 -17.55 -9.06
C PRO A 5 17.54 -18.88 -9.79
N THR A 6 18.56 -19.60 -9.34
CA THR A 6 18.87 -20.95 -9.85
C THR A 6 17.77 -21.94 -9.46
N ALA A 7 17.70 -23.09 -10.14
CA ALA A 7 16.71 -24.14 -9.83
C ALA A 7 16.80 -24.63 -8.37
N ALA A 8 18.02 -24.68 -7.79
CA ALA A 8 18.21 -25.04 -6.38
C ALA A 8 17.67 -23.97 -5.43
N GLN A 9 17.90 -22.69 -5.74
CA GLN A 9 17.34 -21.56 -4.96
C GLN A 9 15.81 -21.52 -5.08
N ARG A 10 15.27 -21.81 -6.27
CA ARG A 10 13.84 -21.88 -6.50
C ARG A 10 13.16 -22.91 -5.62
N ARG A 11 13.69 -24.13 -5.53
CA ARG A 11 13.16 -25.17 -4.64
C ARG A 11 13.12 -24.75 -3.17
N VAL A 12 14.11 -24.00 -2.70
CA VAL A 12 14.15 -23.50 -1.32
C VAL A 12 13.07 -22.43 -1.11
N ILE A 13 12.83 -21.56 -2.10
CA ILE A 13 11.77 -20.55 -2.09
C ILE A 13 10.38 -21.22 -2.09
N ASP A 14 10.17 -22.20 -2.96
CA ASP A 14 8.89 -22.92 -3.10
C ASP A 14 8.55 -23.74 -1.85
N ALA A 15 9.57 -24.27 -1.16
CA ALA A 15 9.43 -24.99 0.11
C ALA A 15 9.30 -24.10 1.35
N ALA A 16 9.25 -22.78 1.20
CA ALA A 16 9.07 -21.86 2.31
C ALA A 16 7.71 -22.06 2.99
N GLU A 17 7.67 -21.88 4.31
CA GLU A 17 6.44 -21.99 5.09
C GLU A 17 5.37 -21.00 4.57
N PRO A 18 4.15 -21.47 4.25
CA PRO A 18 3.15 -20.64 3.58
C PRO A 18 2.75 -19.37 4.34
N VAL A 19 2.65 -19.46 5.67
CA VAL A 19 2.15 -18.37 6.53
C VAL A 19 3.25 -17.39 6.90
N THR A 20 4.42 -17.89 7.29
CA THR A 20 5.50 -17.05 7.82
C THR A 20 6.58 -16.71 6.80
N GLY A 21 6.64 -17.42 5.68
CA GLY A 21 7.72 -17.30 4.71
C GLY A 21 9.07 -17.83 5.21
N ARG A 22 9.08 -18.62 6.32
CA ARG A 22 10.30 -19.19 6.90
C ARG A 22 10.92 -20.19 5.95
N LEU A 23 12.24 -20.04 5.74
CA LEU A 23 13.01 -20.87 4.82
C LEU A 23 13.72 -22.01 5.56
N ARG A 24 13.75 -23.17 4.92
CA ARG A 24 14.55 -24.31 5.34
C ARG A 24 15.52 -24.66 4.21
N GLY A 25 16.79 -24.80 4.54
CA GLY A 25 17.82 -25.12 3.56
C GLY A 25 19.20 -25.16 4.20
N THR A 26 20.22 -25.51 3.41
CA THR A 26 21.61 -25.44 3.87
C THR A 26 22.03 -23.98 4.06
N GLU A 27 22.98 -23.74 4.95
CA GLU A 27 23.47 -22.40 5.21
C GLU A 27 23.97 -21.70 3.94
N ALA A 28 24.64 -22.44 3.06
CA ALA A 28 25.11 -21.92 1.77
C ALA A 28 23.96 -21.46 0.85
N GLN A 29 22.84 -22.22 0.83
CA GLN A 29 21.65 -21.87 0.04
C GLN A 29 20.97 -20.62 0.60
N LEU A 30 20.80 -20.56 1.93
CA LEU A 30 20.17 -19.43 2.62
C LEU A 30 21.02 -18.16 2.48
N ALA A 31 22.33 -18.25 2.65
CA ALA A 31 23.26 -17.15 2.44
C ALA A 31 23.25 -16.63 0.98
N ALA A 32 23.10 -17.53 0.01
CA ALA A 32 22.97 -17.13 -1.38
C ALA A 32 21.66 -16.36 -1.64
N LEU A 33 20.52 -16.79 -1.06
CA LEU A 33 19.25 -16.08 -1.15
C LEU A 33 19.32 -14.69 -0.51
N VAL A 34 20.00 -14.57 0.62
CA VAL A 34 20.23 -13.25 1.29
C VAL A 34 21.05 -12.34 0.40
N ARG A 35 22.16 -12.82 -0.21
CA ARG A 35 22.97 -12.02 -1.15
C ARG A 35 22.19 -11.54 -2.37
N HIS A 36 21.21 -12.32 -2.82
CA HIS A 36 20.32 -11.94 -3.93
C HIS A 36 19.12 -11.09 -3.51
N GLY A 37 19.01 -10.73 -2.23
CA GLY A 37 17.88 -9.94 -1.70
C GLY A 37 16.55 -10.69 -1.67
N LEU A 38 16.56 -12.03 -1.83
CA LEU A 38 15.37 -12.89 -1.84
C LEU A 38 14.98 -13.41 -0.45
N ALA A 39 15.90 -13.33 0.50
CA ALA A 39 15.72 -13.71 1.89
C ALA A 39 16.43 -12.72 2.83
N PHE A 40 16.03 -12.71 4.09
CA PHE A 40 16.75 -12.03 5.16
C PHE A 40 16.91 -12.96 6.38
N ARG A 41 17.97 -12.74 7.15
CA ARG A 41 18.19 -13.45 8.41
C ARG A 41 17.62 -12.64 9.56
N HIS A 42 16.82 -13.26 10.42
CA HIS A 42 16.26 -12.58 11.59
C HIS A 42 17.38 -12.18 12.57
N PRO A 43 17.39 -10.93 13.09
CA PRO A 43 18.47 -10.45 13.96
C PRO A 43 18.51 -11.12 15.34
N ARG A 44 17.38 -11.69 15.82
CA ARG A 44 17.29 -12.36 17.11
C ARG A 44 17.40 -13.89 16.95
N PRO A 45 17.99 -14.60 17.93
CA PRO A 45 17.99 -16.06 17.95
C PRO A 45 16.56 -16.62 17.82
N PRO A 46 16.38 -17.73 17.12
CA PRO A 46 17.36 -18.66 16.52
C PRO A 46 17.97 -18.23 15.18
N HIS A 47 17.86 -16.96 14.77
CA HIS A 47 18.42 -16.41 13.53
C HIS A 47 17.88 -17.09 12.26
N ASP A 48 16.62 -17.45 12.27
CA ASP A 48 15.94 -18.03 11.12
C ASP A 48 15.96 -17.12 9.90
N HIS A 49 15.81 -17.72 8.72
CA HIS A 49 15.74 -17.01 7.47
C HIS A 49 14.30 -16.97 6.95
N PHE A 50 13.90 -15.82 6.41
CA PHE A 50 12.55 -15.56 5.90
C PHE A 50 12.61 -14.96 4.50
N LEU A 51 11.59 -15.22 3.69
CA LEU A 51 11.47 -14.58 2.38
C LEU A 51 11.32 -13.06 2.51
N THR A 52 11.99 -12.32 1.63
CA THR A 52 11.68 -10.92 1.38
C THR A 52 10.43 -10.80 0.49
N PRO A 53 9.82 -9.60 0.34
CA PRO A 53 8.77 -9.38 -0.65
C PRO A 53 9.16 -9.80 -2.08
N ALA A 54 10.44 -9.66 -2.44
CA ALA A 54 10.96 -10.14 -3.72
C ALA A 54 10.96 -11.67 -3.81
N GLY A 55 11.32 -12.36 -2.71
CA GLY A 55 11.27 -13.83 -2.62
C GLY A 55 9.84 -14.37 -2.71
N HIS A 56 8.87 -13.72 -2.07
CA HIS A 56 7.44 -14.07 -2.15
C HIS A 56 6.92 -13.95 -3.58
N ARG A 57 7.22 -12.85 -4.29
CA ARG A 57 6.84 -12.68 -5.71
C ARG A 57 7.37 -13.80 -6.60
N ILE A 58 8.61 -14.26 -6.39
CA ILE A 58 9.17 -15.37 -7.14
C ILE A 58 8.40 -16.66 -6.84
N ARG A 59 8.00 -16.92 -5.60
CA ARG A 59 7.20 -18.09 -5.23
C ARG A 59 5.83 -18.09 -5.92
N GLU A 60 5.14 -16.95 -5.91
CA GLU A 60 3.81 -16.78 -6.51
C GLU A 60 3.80 -16.95 -8.03
N THR A 61 4.90 -16.63 -8.72
CA THR A 61 5.02 -16.84 -10.18
C THR A 61 5.25 -18.31 -10.55
N ALA A 62 5.31 -19.24 -9.61
CA ALA A 62 5.63 -20.64 -9.82
C ALA A 62 4.46 -21.62 -9.68
N ASP A 63 3.27 -21.19 -9.31
CA ASP A 63 2.08 -22.03 -9.30
C ASP A 63 1.43 -22.10 -10.70
N PRO A 64 1.78 -23.12 -11.55
CA PRO A 64 0.92 -23.51 -12.63
C PRO A 64 -0.19 -24.37 -12.01
N VAL A 65 -1.40 -23.85 -11.97
CA VAL A 65 -2.61 -24.63 -11.68
C VAL A 65 -2.61 -25.85 -12.59
N PRO A 66 -2.72 -27.09 -12.08
CA PRO A 66 -2.90 -28.26 -12.92
C PRO A 66 -4.28 -28.13 -13.61
N GLN A 67 -4.26 -27.77 -14.88
CA GLN A 67 -5.45 -27.91 -15.73
C GLN A 67 -5.69 -29.38 -15.97
N THR A 68 -6.72 -29.93 -15.35
CA THR A 68 -7.35 -31.17 -15.79
C THR A 68 -7.89 -30.96 -17.20
N ALA A 69 -7.29 -31.71 -18.13
CA ALA A 69 -7.77 -31.83 -19.49
C ALA A 69 -9.14 -32.52 -19.48
N ASP A 70 -10.15 -31.84 -20.02
CA ASP A 70 -11.14 -32.38 -20.95
C ASP A 70 -12.19 -31.31 -21.31
N ARG A 71 -12.08 -30.72 -22.49
CA ARG A 71 -13.20 -30.25 -23.30
C ARG A 71 -12.76 -29.90 -24.72
N PRO A 72 -13.51 -30.36 -25.77
CA PRO A 72 -13.14 -30.19 -27.17
C PRO A 72 -13.40 -28.77 -27.73
N PRO A 73 -12.89 -28.47 -28.94
CA PRO A 73 -12.74 -27.12 -29.44
C PRO A 73 -13.94 -26.57 -30.16
N HIS A 74 -14.35 -25.35 -29.89
CA HIS A 74 -15.15 -24.55 -30.84
C HIS A 74 -14.75 -23.07 -30.78
N GLY A 75 -14.36 -22.56 -31.93
CA GLY A 75 -14.68 -21.22 -32.43
C GLY A 75 -13.80 -20.06 -31.91
N SER A 76 -12.81 -19.66 -32.72
CA SER A 76 -12.27 -18.31 -32.69
C SER A 76 -13.33 -17.26 -33.04
N PRO A 77 -13.33 -16.10 -32.45
CA PRO A 77 -13.09 -14.91 -33.23
C PRO A 77 -11.99 -13.99 -32.67
N THR A 78 -11.21 -13.49 -33.58
CA THR A 78 -10.21 -12.45 -33.51
C THR A 78 -10.75 -11.22 -32.79
N GLY A 79 -10.15 -10.90 -31.66
CA GLY A 79 -10.34 -9.64 -30.96
C GLY A 79 -9.05 -9.31 -30.22
N THR A 80 -8.33 -8.32 -30.74
CA THR A 80 -7.12 -7.74 -30.14
C THR A 80 -7.48 -7.15 -28.77
N ALA A 81 -7.28 -7.93 -27.70
CA ALA A 81 -7.40 -7.43 -26.35
C ALA A 81 -5.99 -7.09 -25.84
N THR A 82 -5.73 -5.81 -25.69
CA THR A 82 -4.64 -5.28 -24.87
C THR A 82 -4.68 -5.92 -23.48
N PRO A 83 -3.60 -6.48 -22.97
CA PRO A 83 -3.61 -7.08 -21.63
C PRO A 83 -3.88 -5.97 -20.60
N PRO A 84 -4.82 -6.17 -19.68
CA PRO A 84 -5.00 -5.26 -18.55
C PRO A 84 -3.71 -5.27 -17.72
N GLY A 85 -3.22 -4.07 -17.39
CA GLY A 85 -2.02 -3.86 -16.58
C GLY A 85 -2.08 -4.71 -15.31
N ALA A 86 -0.96 -5.34 -15.01
CA ALA A 86 -0.77 -6.19 -13.84
C ALA A 86 -1.28 -5.48 -12.58
N PRO A 87 -2.09 -6.15 -11.74
CA PRO A 87 -2.43 -5.61 -10.44
C PRO A 87 -1.13 -5.46 -9.64
N ALA A 88 -0.92 -4.27 -9.09
CA ALA A 88 0.16 -4.03 -8.14
C ALA A 88 0.02 -5.07 -7.01
N ALA A 89 1.01 -5.97 -6.92
CA ALA A 89 1.07 -6.99 -5.90
C ALA A 89 1.44 -6.35 -4.57
N ASP A 90 0.43 -5.83 -3.90
CA ASP A 90 0.42 -5.65 -2.47
C ASP A 90 -1.03 -5.92 -2.04
N GLY A 91 -1.26 -7.04 -1.36
CA GLY A 91 -2.53 -7.38 -0.75
C GLY A 91 -2.90 -6.44 0.41
N VAL A 92 -2.36 -5.24 0.41
CA VAL A 92 -2.64 -4.14 1.31
C VAL A 92 -3.44 -3.12 0.51
N PHE A 93 -4.62 -2.80 1.01
CA PHE A 93 -5.46 -1.72 0.50
C PHE A 93 -4.62 -0.47 0.19
N ALA A 94 -4.65 0.02 -1.04
CA ALA A 94 -3.99 1.25 -1.46
C ALA A 94 -4.97 2.42 -1.39
N ALA A 95 -4.77 3.34 -0.43
CA ALA A 95 -5.48 4.60 -0.39
C ALA A 95 -5.12 5.47 -1.59
N ARG A 96 -6.07 6.23 -2.11
CA ARG A 96 -5.87 7.16 -3.24
C ARG A 96 -5.16 8.42 -2.76
N VAL A 97 -3.95 8.65 -3.26
CA VAL A 97 -3.14 9.83 -2.86
C VAL A 97 -3.51 11.11 -3.63
N GLY A 98 -4.29 10.99 -4.68
CA GLY A 98 -4.67 12.08 -5.58
C GLY A 98 -3.58 12.47 -6.59
N GLY A 99 -4.01 12.97 -7.76
CA GLY A 99 -3.09 13.41 -8.83
C GLY A 99 -2.44 12.28 -9.60
N GLU A 100 -2.95 11.06 -9.52
CA GLU A 100 -2.54 9.94 -10.38
C GLU A 100 -3.25 10.06 -11.73
N ASP A 101 -2.50 9.90 -12.83
CA ASP A 101 -3.03 9.91 -14.21
C ASP A 101 -3.93 8.69 -14.54
N ARG A 102 -4.34 7.95 -13.53
CA ARG A 102 -5.25 6.84 -13.74
C ARG A 102 -6.65 7.38 -13.99
N PRO A 103 -7.28 7.07 -15.13
CA PRO A 103 -8.66 7.43 -15.37
C PRO A 103 -9.48 6.87 -14.21
N GLN A 104 -9.99 7.74 -13.35
CA GLN A 104 -11.01 7.37 -12.39
C GLN A 104 -12.22 7.06 -13.24
N GLY A 105 -12.62 5.78 -13.30
CA GLY A 105 -13.88 5.40 -13.88
C GLY A 105 -15.01 6.23 -13.28
N PRO A 106 -16.28 6.08 -13.71
CA PRO A 106 -17.42 6.85 -13.21
C PRO A 106 -17.69 6.51 -11.73
N ASP A 107 -16.74 6.81 -10.87
CA ASP A 107 -16.72 6.53 -9.43
C ASP A 107 -17.45 7.65 -8.65
N GLY A 108 -18.57 8.11 -9.17
CA GLY A 108 -19.45 8.94 -8.34
C GLY A 108 -19.84 8.17 -7.07
N PRO A 109 -20.00 8.85 -5.91
CA PRO A 109 -20.36 8.19 -4.65
C PRO A 109 -21.62 7.31 -4.76
N ASP A 110 -22.51 7.64 -5.69
CA ASP A 110 -23.78 6.94 -5.92
C ASP A 110 -23.68 5.73 -6.85
N THR A 111 -22.51 5.50 -7.46
CA THR A 111 -22.31 4.32 -8.32
C THR A 111 -22.05 3.05 -7.50
N ALA A 112 -22.28 1.89 -8.10
CA ALA A 112 -21.96 0.60 -7.46
C ALA A 112 -20.45 0.49 -7.14
N ALA A 113 -19.58 1.00 -8.03
CA ALA A 113 -18.15 1.04 -7.84
C ALA A 113 -17.75 1.99 -6.70
N GLY A 114 -18.34 3.20 -6.63
CA GLY A 114 -18.11 4.15 -5.55
C GLY A 114 -18.51 3.59 -4.18
N ARG A 115 -19.69 2.93 -4.10
CA ARG A 115 -20.12 2.26 -2.85
C ARG A 115 -19.24 1.07 -2.47
N ALA A 116 -18.74 0.29 -3.44
CA ALA A 116 -17.77 -0.77 -3.17
C ALA A 116 -16.47 -0.19 -2.61
N ARG A 117 -15.93 0.85 -3.25
CA ARG A 117 -14.74 1.56 -2.78
C ARG A 117 -14.92 2.12 -1.37
N ALA A 118 -16.04 2.76 -1.07
CA ALA A 118 -16.32 3.28 0.27
C ALA A 118 -16.29 2.18 1.35
N ARG A 119 -16.80 0.98 1.04
CA ARG A 119 -16.72 -0.18 1.95
C ARG A 119 -15.29 -0.68 2.15
N GLU A 120 -14.49 -0.74 1.08
CA GLU A 120 -13.08 -1.12 1.17
C GLU A 120 -12.28 -0.12 2.03
N VAL A 121 -12.45 1.17 1.78
CA VAL A 121 -11.84 2.25 2.54
C VAL A 121 -12.21 2.17 4.01
N HIS A 122 -13.52 2.00 4.29
CA HIS A 122 -14.00 1.87 5.66
C HIS A 122 -13.39 0.64 6.36
N SER A 123 -13.36 -0.50 5.70
CA SER A 123 -12.76 -1.72 6.23
C SER A 123 -11.26 -1.54 6.51
N ALA A 124 -10.52 -0.90 5.59
CA ALA A 124 -9.10 -0.61 5.78
C ALA A 124 -8.86 0.34 6.96
N TRP A 125 -9.71 1.35 7.12
CA TRP A 125 -9.63 2.28 8.25
C TRP A 125 -9.90 1.58 9.58
N GLN A 126 -10.93 0.73 9.66
CA GLN A 126 -11.21 -0.07 10.86
C GLN A 126 -10.04 -1.00 11.21
N GLY A 127 -9.45 -1.65 10.19
CA GLY A 127 -8.25 -2.47 10.39
C GLY A 127 -7.05 -1.66 10.92
N LEU A 128 -6.89 -0.41 10.48
CA LEU A 128 -5.85 0.48 11.00
C LEU A 128 -6.11 0.88 12.46
N LEU A 129 -7.36 1.19 12.83
CA LEU A 129 -7.72 1.49 14.22
C LEU A 129 -7.47 0.29 15.13
N GLU A 130 -7.78 -0.92 14.66
CA GLU A 130 -7.49 -2.15 15.40
C GLU A 130 -5.97 -2.37 15.56
N LEU A 131 -5.19 -2.09 14.51
CA LEU A 131 -3.73 -2.12 14.58
C LEU A 131 -3.20 -1.12 15.62
N ARG A 132 -3.75 0.10 15.67
CA ARG A 132 -3.42 1.08 16.72
C ARG A 132 -3.74 0.54 18.10
N ARG A 133 -4.93 -0.05 18.29
CA ARG A 133 -5.37 -0.64 19.55
C ARG A 133 -4.43 -1.75 20.03
N MET A 134 -3.96 -2.59 19.11
CA MET A 134 -3.03 -3.69 19.44
C MET A 134 -1.61 -3.23 19.73
N THR A 135 -1.16 -2.14 19.11
CA THR A 135 0.23 -1.70 19.19
C THR A 135 0.45 -0.44 20.04
N GLY A 136 -0.64 0.28 20.35
CA GLY A 136 -0.61 1.51 21.14
C GLY A 136 -0.53 1.25 22.64
N PRO A 137 0.05 2.19 23.40
CA PRO A 137 0.06 2.11 24.86
C PRO A 137 -1.38 2.09 25.41
N GLY A 138 -1.69 1.08 26.23
CA GLY A 138 -3.03 0.96 26.84
C GLY A 138 -4.19 0.75 25.86
N GLY A 139 -3.91 0.35 24.62
CA GLY A 139 -4.93 0.15 23.59
C GLY A 139 -5.48 1.46 22.99
N ALA A 140 -4.75 2.55 23.14
CA ALA A 140 -5.13 3.88 22.60
C ALA A 140 -5.20 3.87 21.07
N THR A 141 -6.26 4.45 20.52
CA THR A 141 -6.48 4.58 19.07
C THR A 141 -6.28 6.01 18.54
N GLU A 142 -6.08 6.97 19.44
CA GLU A 142 -5.95 8.38 19.11
C GLU A 142 -4.58 8.76 18.54
N LEU A 143 -3.58 7.89 18.75
CA LEU A 143 -2.23 8.12 18.27
C LEU A 143 -1.88 7.20 17.11
N PRO A 144 -1.25 7.74 16.05
CA PRO A 144 -0.78 6.95 14.91
C PRO A 144 0.25 5.89 15.33
N CYS A 145 0.06 4.67 14.82
CA CYS A 145 0.92 3.52 15.11
C CYS A 145 2.23 3.54 14.27
N GLY A 146 3.12 2.58 14.53
CA GLY A 146 4.40 2.46 13.82
C GLY A 146 4.25 2.26 12.31
N TRP A 147 3.19 1.57 11.86
CA TRP A 147 2.93 1.42 10.43
C TRP A 147 2.64 2.76 9.74
N GLU A 148 1.83 3.62 10.36
CA GLU A 148 1.51 4.93 9.81
C GLU A 148 2.73 5.83 9.71
N ARG A 149 3.61 5.79 10.71
CA ARG A 149 4.88 6.52 10.72
C ARG A 149 5.85 6.05 9.64
N ALA A 150 5.78 4.76 9.27
CA ALA A 150 6.57 4.21 8.17
C ALA A 150 5.96 4.47 6.78
N HIS A 151 4.63 4.78 6.72
CA HIS A 151 3.88 4.91 5.47
C HIS A 151 3.05 6.20 5.42
N LEU A 152 3.67 7.32 5.76
CA LEU A 152 3.01 8.62 6.00
C LEU A 152 2.01 9.03 4.90
N VAL A 153 2.42 8.95 3.62
CA VAL A 153 1.57 9.35 2.49
C VAL A 153 0.32 8.48 2.41
N ARG A 154 0.47 7.16 2.54
CA ARG A 154 -0.65 6.21 2.48
C ARG A 154 -1.57 6.35 3.69
N ALA A 155 -1.01 6.57 4.87
CA ALA A 155 -1.76 6.74 6.11
C ALA A 155 -2.60 8.02 6.10
N ALA A 156 -2.02 9.15 5.70
CA ALA A 156 -2.74 10.40 5.54
C ALA A 156 -3.84 10.31 4.48
N ALA A 157 -3.55 9.70 3.32
CA ALA A 157 -4.52 9.49 2.26
C ALA A 157 -5.69 8.59 2.72
N LEU A 158 -5.40 7.51 3.47
CA LEU A 158 -6.45 6.65 4.04
C LEU A 158 -7.34 7.40 5.02
N ALA A 159 -6.78 8.22 5.90
CA ALA A 159 -7.55 9.03 6.84
C ALA A 159 -8.49 10.00 6.12
N LEU A 160 -8.01 10.67 5.07
CA LEU A 160 -8.81 11.61 4.26
C LEU A 160 -9.90 10.87 3.47
N GLU A 161 -9.56 9.78 2.78
CA GLU A 161 -10.52 9.02 1.99
C GLU A 161 -11.60 8.38 2.88
N ALA A 162 -11.23 7.86 4.06
CA ALA A 162 -12.16 7.29 5.03
C ALA A 162 -13.15 8.33 5.61
N ALA A 163 -12.74 9.59 5.69
CA ALA A 163 -13.61 10.69 6.08
C ALA A 163 -14.45 11.26 4.92
N GLY A 164 -14.36 10.69 3.73
CA GLY A 164 -15.14 11.09 2.57
C GLY A 164 -14.56 12.23 1.75
N HIS A 165 -13.32 12.66 2.02
CA HIS A 165 -12.65 13.62 1.15
C HIS A 165 -12.39 13.00 -0.22
N ARG A 166 -12.57 13.79 -1.28
CA ARG A 166 -12.35 13.35 -2.65
C ARG A 166 -10.88 13.52 -3.03
N PRO A 167 -10.20 12.47 -3.51
CA PRO A 167 -8.87 12.63 -4.09
C PRO A 167 -8.94 13.36 -5.43
N ALA A 168 -7.95 14.17 -5.75
CA ALA A 168 -7.83 14.81 -7.06
C ALA A 168 -7.65 13.77 -8.17
N GLY A 169 -8.35 13.95 -9.27
CA GLY A 169 -8.18 13.19 -10.50
C GLY A 169 -7.69 14.08 -11.65
N PRO A 170 -7.56 13.53 -12.88
CA PRO A 170 -7.16 14.32 -14.05
C PRO A 170 -8.07 15.52 -14.28
N ASP A 171 -9.40 15.33 -14.15
CA ASP A 171 -10.41 16.34 -14.42
C ASP A 171 -11.25 16.70 -13.19
N THR A 172 -10.84 16.26 -11.99
CA THR A 172 -11.58 16.51 -10.76
C THR A 172 -10.70 17.14 -9.70
N ALA A 173 -11.18 18.25 -9.13
CA ALA A 173 -10.56 18.87 -7.96
C ALA A 173 -10.70 17.96 -6.74
N GLY A 174 -9.72 18.03 -5.83
CA GLY A 174 -9.67 17.27 -4.61
C GLY A 174 -8.29 17.28 -3.98
N TYR A 175 -8.13 16.52 -2.90
CA TYR A 175 -6.86 16.48 -2.20
C TYR A 175 -5.77 15.69 -2.96
N ARG A 176 -4.52 16.10 -2.75
CA ARG A 176 -3.31 15.38 -3.17
C ARG A 176 -2.36 15.28 -1.98
N VAL A 177 -1.93 14.07 -1.66
CA VAL A 177 -0.94 13.83 -0.60
C VAL A 177 0.42 13.54 -1.23
N ARG A 178 1.45 14.25 -0.79
CA ARG A 178 2.82 14.09 -1.29
C ARG A 178 3.82 13.95 -0.16
N ALA A 179 4.88 13.20 -0.40
CA ALA A 179 6.03 13.19 0.49
C ALA A 179 6.70 14.57 0.48
N THR A 180 7.32 14.93 1.61
CA THR A 180 8.12 16.15 1.76
C THR A 180 9.58 15.78 2.02
N PRO A 181 10.51 16.74 1.87
CA PRO A 181 11.89 16.54 2.32
C PRO A 181 12.00 16.29 3.84
N GLN A 182 11.01 16.66 4.61
CA GLN A 182 10.95 16.39 6.05
C GLN A 182 10.55 14.92 6.26
N PRO A 183 11.37 14.10 6.95
CA PRO A 183 11.20 12.64 7.01
C PRO A 183 9.93 12.18 7.74
N GLU A 184 9.34 13.02 8.58
CA GLU A 184 8.17 12.67 9.39
C GLU A 184 6.90 13.46 8.98
N ALA A 185 6.89 14.10 7.82
CA ALA A 185 5.78 14.93 7.38
C ALA A 185 5.35 14.65 5.93
N VAL A 186 4.09 14.95 5.65
CA VAL A 186 3.52 14.96 4.30
C VAL A 186 2.94 16.32 3.99
N ALA A 187 2.88 16.67 2.71
CA ALA A 187 2.15 17.83 2.22
C ALA A 187 0.80 17.39 1.66
N VAL A 188 -0.28 18.06 2.09
CA VAL A 188 -1.62 17.86 1.55
C VAL A 188 -2.03 19.14 0.83
N TYR A 189 -2.28 19.02 -0.46
CA TYR A 189 -2.74 20.09 -1.33
C TYR A 189 -4.24 19.92 -1.58
N GLU A 190 -4.99 21.00 -1.51
CA GLU A 190 -6.41 21.07 -1.88
C GLU A 190 -6.67 22.49 -2.37
N PRO A 191 -7.11 22.66 -3.64
CA PRO A 191 -7.30 24.00 -4.21
C PRO A 191 -8.33 24.82 -3.47
N ASP A 192 -9.41 24.18 -2.98
CA ASP A 192 -10.43 24.86 -2.18
C ASP A 192 -9.97 25.05 -0.74
N GLY A 193 -9.97 26.29 -0.27
CA GLY A 193 -9.46 26.63 1.06
C GLY A 193 -10.35 26.14 2.21
N GLU A 194 -11.65 25.93 2.01
CA GLU A 194 -12.53 25.36 3.02
C GLU A 194 -12.33 23.85 3.09
N ALA A 195 -12.23 23.19 1.95
CA ALA A 195 -11.89 21.77 1.86
C ALA A 195 -10.50 21.50 2.46
N LEU A 196 -9.51 22.38 2.23
CA LEU A 196 -8.19 22.27 2.84
C LEU A 196 -8.27 22.30 4.37
N ARG A 197 -9.02 23.22 4.94
CA ARG A 197 -9.26 23.27 6.40
C ARG A 197 -10.05 22.05 6.91
N ALA A 198 -10.97 21.51 6.10
CA ALA A 198 -11.66 20.27 6.44
C ALA A 198 -10.69 19.07 6.47
N CYS A 199 -9.75 19.00 5.53
CA CYS A 199 -8.66 18.01 5.56
C CYS A 199 -7.81 18.15 6.84
N ALA A 200 -7.47 19.38 7.25
CA ALA A 200 -6.73 19.60 8.50
C ALA A 200 -7.47 19.03 9.72
N ARG A 201 -8.75 19.37 9.87
CA ARG A 201 -9.58 18.86 10.98
C ARG A 201 -9.69 17.32 10.96
N THR A 202 -9.76 16.72 9.80
CA THR A 202 -9.79 15.26 9.65
C THR A 202 -8.49 14.63 10.13
N LEU A 203 -7.35 15.15 9.69
CA LEU A 203 -6.04 14.66 10.12
C LEU A 203 -5.82 14.87 11.61
N GLU A 204 -6.25 16.00 12.17
CA GLU A 204 -6.17 16.26 13.61
C GLU A 204 -6.98 15.24 14.43
N LYS A 205 -8.20 14.91 13.99
CA LYS A 205 -9.05 13.87 14.60
C LYS A 205 -8.40 12.47 14.45
N ALA A 206 -7.68 12.24 13.36
CA ALA A 206 -6.94 11.01 13.13
C ALA A 206 -5.62 10.94 13.92
N GLY A 207 -5.32 11.89 14.81
CA GLY A 207 -4.12 11.88 15.65
C GLY A 207 -2.89 12.50 15.01
N TRP A 208 -3.07 13.27 13.95
CA TRP A 208 -1.99 14.04 13.32
C TRP A 208 -1.98 15.47 13.84
N GLN A 209 -0.89 16.16 13.66
CA GLN A 209 -0.81 17.62 13.73
C GLN A 209 -0.75 18.15 12.31
N ALA A 210 -1.53 19.18 12.00
CA ALA A 210 -1.58 19.78 10.68
C ALA A 210 -1.49 21.30 10.78
N GLY A 211 -0.67 21.93 9.94
CA GLY A 211 -0.53 23.37 9.85
C GLY A 211 -0.63 23.85 8.42
N GLU A 212 -1.32 24.99 8.20
CA GLU A 212 -1.38 25.62 6.87
C GLU A 212 -0.07 26.34 6.56
N HIS A 213 0.41 26.14 5.35
CA HIS A 213 1.59 26.77 4.79
C HIS A 213 1.30 27.28 3.38
N THR A 214 2.14 28.18 2.90
CA THR A 214 2.10 28.66 1.51
C THR A 214 3.46 28.40 0.89
N ASP A 215 3.47 27.76 -0.27
CA ASP A 215 4.69 27.58 -1.04
C ASP A 215 5.18 28.95 -1.55
N PRO A 216 6.41 29.35 -1.23
CA PRO A 216 6.91 30.69 -1.60
C PRO A 216 7.08 30.87 -3.11
N ARG A 217 7.22 29.78 -3.89
CA ARG A 217 7.43 29.82 -5.33
C ARG A 217 6.13 29.78 -6.12
N THR A 218 5.23 28.85 -5.77
CA THR A 218 3.94 28.65 -6.48
C THR A 218 2.79 29.45 -5.89
N ARG A 219 2.94 29.98 -4.67
CA ARG A 219 1.88 30.61 -3.87
C ARG A 219 0.71 29.67 -3.57
N GLU A 220 0.86 28.40 -3.81
CA GLU A 220 -0.12 27.37 -3.50
C GLU A 220 -0.17 27.14 -1.98
N ARG A 221 -1.38 27.09 -1.43
CA ARG A 221 -1.58 26.72 -0.01
C ARG A 221 -1.60 25.21 0.13
N TYR A 222 -1.01 24.72 1.20
CA TYR A 222 -0.99 23.31 1.54
C TYR A 222 -0.96 23.12 3.06
N LEU A 223 -1.29 21.91 3.51
CA LEU A 223 -1.07 21.51 4.89
C LEU A 223 0.26 20.75 4.98
N LEU A 224 1.06 21.08 5.96
CA LEU A 224 2.14 20.20 6.42
C LEU A 224 1.58 19.39 7.58
N ALA A 225 1.52 18.08 7.43
CA ALA A 225 0.94 17.18 8.42
C ALA A 225 1.93 16.11 8.86
N SER A 226 1.96 15.82 10.16
CA SER A 226 2.82 14.80 10.76
C SER A 226 2.09 14.05 11.88
N PRO A 227 2.36 12.74 12.10
CA PRO A 227 1.78 11.98 13.19
C PRO A 227 2.17 12.55 14.54
N ARG A 228 1.20 12.75 15.45
CA ARG A 228 1.50 13.18 16.83
C ARG A 228 2.40 12.17 17.51
N ARG A 229 3.37 12.66 18.26
CA ARG A 229 4.18 11.82 19.16
C ARG A 229 3.42 11.59 20.46
N ALA A 230 3.62 10.43 21.06
CA ALA A 230 3.14 10.12 22.41
C ALA A 230 3.89 10.96 23.45
#